data_78e1e90dd9c8f21c260ea458dc927214
#
_entry.id   78e1e90dd9c8f21c260ea458dc927214
#
_cell.length_a   1.000
_cell.length_b   1.000
_cell.length_c   1.000
_cell.angle_alpha   90.00
_cell.angle_beta   90.00
_cell.angle_gamma   90.00
#
_symmetry.space_group_name_H-M   'P 1'
#
loop_
_entity.id
_entity.type
_entity.pdbx_description
1 polymer ?
#
loop_
_entity_poly.entity_id
_entity_poly.type
_entity_poly.pdbx_seq_one_letter_code
_entity_poly.pdbx_strand_id
1 'polypeptide(L)'
;FDLTNPDFVSAYFDMHHRMEAEGVDFWWLDWQQGGVTRQPGLDPLWVLNHLHYLDSGRYETSSERNVNENCECEKCAEPGARDEHEMHVEQSERNVSCTERNNRWPLTFSRYAGPGSHRYPVGFSGDTIVTWESLQFQPYFTATASNIGYGWWSHDIGGHMCGYRNEHLEARWYQLGTFSPINRLHSSNSQFMGKEPWNFSAEVRDSMVSSLRLRHMMLPYL
;
A
#
# COMPACT_ATOMS: atom_id res chain seq x y z
N PHE A 1 -0.83 -6.65 -23.20
CA PHE A 1 -1.29 -6.76 -21.80
C PHE A 1 -2.77 -7.09 -21.82
N ASP A 2 -3.16 -8.31 -21.44
CA ASP A 2 -4.53 -8.77 -21.57
C ASP A 2 -5.04 -9.44 -20.27
N LEU A 3 -5.60 -8.65 -19.39
CA LEU A 3 -6.16 -9.11 -18.11
C LEU A 3 -7.46 -9.92 -18.25
N THR A 4 -7.98 -10.08 -19.46
CA THR A 4 -9.15 -10.94 -19.75
C THR A 4 -8.74 -12.36 -20.14
N ASN A 5 -7.43 -12.61 -20.32
CA ASN A 5 -6.89 -13.93 -20.62
C ASN A 5 -6.39 -14.60 -19.31
N PRO A 6 -6.97 -15.73 -18.87
CA PRO A 6 -6.58 -16.41 -17.64
C PRO A 6 -5.10 -16.87 -17.64
N ASP A 7 -4.59 -17.34 -18.75
CA ASP A 7 -3.19 -17.80 -18.86
C ASP A 7 -2.22 -16.62 -18.68
N PHE A 8 -2.56 -15.45 -19.26
CA PHE A 8 -1.78 -14.24 -19.06
C PHE A 8 -1.81 -13.80 -17.59
N VAL A 9 -2.99 -13.82 -16.96
CA VAL A 9 -3.15 -13.44 -15.53
C VAL A 9 -2.35 -14.37 -14.63
N SER A 10 -2.38 -15.69 -14.88
CA SER A 10 -1.58 -16.65 -14.13
C SER A 10 -0.08 -16.35 -14.25
N ALA A 11 0.44 -16.22 -15.47
CA ALA A 11 1.84 -15.91 -15.69
C ALA A 11 2.26 -14.54 -15.10
N TYR A 12 1.36 -13.57 -15.12
CA TYR A 12 1.57 -12.25 -14.51
C TYR A 12 1.76 -12.37 -13.00
N PHE A 13 0.87 -13.05 -12.30
CA PHE A 13 0.98 -13.23 -10.86
C PHE A 13 2.13 -14.14 -10.44
N ASP A 14 2.47 -15.16 -11.21
CA ASP A 14 3.66 -15.98 -10.95
C ASP A 14 4.96 -15.14 -10.87
N MET A 15 5.07 -14.10 -11.67
CA MET A 15 6.19 -13.16 -11.59
C MET A 15 6.16 -12.33 -10.30
N HIS A 16 4.97 -11.90 -9.88
CA HIS A 16 4.78 -11.11 -8.66
C HIS A 16 5.06 -11.94 -7.41
N HIS A 17 4.56 -13.19 -7.36
CA HIS A 17 4.78 -14.10 -6.25
C HIS A 17 6.27 -14.36 -5.96
N ARG A 18 7.12 -14.38 -6.98
CA ARG A 18 8.57 -14.49 -6.79
C ARG A 18 9.14 -13.30 -6.02
N MET A 19 8.71 -12.08 -6.35
CA MET A 19 9.14 -10.87 -5.65
C MET A 19 8.54 -10.79 -4.24
N GLU A 20 7.30 -11.27 -4.06
CA GLU A 20 6.69 -11.37 -2.73
C GLU A 20 7.44 -12.36 -1.83
N ALA A 21 7.96 -13.45 -2.38
CA ALA A 21 8.82 -14.38 -1.67
C ALA A 21 10.17 -13.75 -1.24
N GLU A 22 10.61 -12.72 -1.94
CA GLU A 22 11.79 -11.91 -1.61
C GLU A 22 11.51 -10.80 -0.59
N GLY A 23 10.22 -10.57 -0.23
CA GLY A 23 9.82 -9.62 0.82
C GLY A 23 8.96 -8.43 0.36
N VAL A 24 8.33 -8.49 -0.79
CA VAL A 24 7.33 -7.49 -1.20
C VAL A 24 6.01 -7.77 -0.47
N ASP A 25 5.51 -6.80 0.29
CA ASP A 25 4.31 -6.94 1.10
C ASP A 25 3.02 -6.53 0.36
N PHE A 26 3.10 -5.55 -0.54
CA PHE A 26 1.98 -5.08 -1.35
C PHE A 26 2.45 -4.37 -2.62
N TRP A 27 1.53 -4.17 -3.57
CA TRP A 27 1.82 -3.62 -4.88
C TRP A 27 1.26 -2.20 -5.04
N TRP A 28 2.08 -1.35 -5.67
CA TRP A 28 1.69 -0.04 -6.13
C TRP A 28 1.27 -0.11 -7.60
N LEU A 29 -0.03 0.06 -7.84
CA LEU A 29 -0.63 -0.06 -9.16
C LEU A 29 -0.82 1.31 -9.79
N ASP A 30 -0.16 1.52 -10.89
CA ASP A 30 -0.25 2.71 -11.70
C ASP A 30 -0.82 2.38 -13.09
N TRP A 31 -0.78 3.27 -14.05
CA TRP A 31 -1.48 3.18 -15.33
C TRP A 31 -0.64 2.61 -16.50
N GLN A 32 0.42 1.90 -16.23
CA GLN A 32 1.33 1.30 -17.23
C GLN A 32 0.71 0.16 -18.05
N GLN A 33 -0.44 -0.38 -17.66
CA GLN A 33 -1.16 -1.48 -18.34
C GLN A 33 -1.90 -1.05 -19.60
N GLY A 34 -1.83 0.23 -20.00
CA GLY A 34 -2.57 0.79 -21.12
C GLY A 34 -3.99 1.27 -20.76
N GLY A 35 -4.68 1.85 -21.73
CA GLY A 35 -5.99 2.49 -21.53
C GLY A 35 -7.20 1.66 -21.93
N VAL A 36 -7.00 0.45 -22.49
CA VAL A 36 -8.10 -0.40 -23.01
C VAL A 36 -7.87 -1.87 -22.69
N THR A 37 -8.97 -2.60 -22.54
CA THR A 37 -9.00 -4.07 -22.51
C THR A 37 -9.66 -4.60 -23.78
N ARG A 38 -9.61 -5.92 -24.02
CA ARG A 38 -10.37 -6.56 -25.09
C ARG A 38 -11.87 -6.55 -24.84
N GLN A 39 -12.29 -6.38 -23.59
CA GLN A 39 -13.70 -6.26 -23.24
C GLN A 39 -14.13 -4.79 -23.25
N PRO A 40 -15.04 -4.37 -24.13
CA PRO A 40 -15.51 -2.99 -24.18
C PRO A 40 -16.10 -2.52 -22.85
N GLY A 41 -15.72 -1.31 -22.41
CA GLY A 41 -16.20 -0.71 -21.18
C GLY A 41 -15.50 -1.20 -19.91
N LEU A 42 -14.56 -2.14 -20.00
CA LEU A 42 -13.79 -2.60 -18.86
C LEU A 42 -12.48 -1.79 -18.75
N ASP A 43 -12.34 -1.03 -17.68
CA ASP A 43 -11.13 -0.27 -17.38
C ASP A 43 -10.00 -1.22 -16.93
N PRO A 44 -8.82 -1.21 -17.60
CA PRO A 44 -7.73 -2.12 -17.27
C PRO A 44 -7.14 -1.87 -15.89
N LEU A 45 -7.10 -0.63 -15.41
CA LEU A 45 -6.59 -0.31 -14.08
C LEU A 45 -7.55 -0.80 -12.99
N TRP A 46 -8.87 -0.71 -13.23
CA TRP A 46 -9.86 -1.27 -12.31
C TRP A 46 -9.71 -2.79 -12.18
N VAL A 47 -9.58 -3.49 -13.30
CA VAL A 47 -9.40 -4.95 -13.31
C VAL A 47 -8.12 -5.34 -12.59
N LEU A 48 -7.02 -4.66 -12.90
CA LEU A 48 -5.73 -4.91 -12.28
C LEU A 48 -5.78 -4.70 -10.75
N ASN A 49 -6.40 -3.61 -10.31
CA ASN A 49 -6.60 -3.33 -8.89
C ASN A 49 -7.41 -4.44 -8.21
N HIS A 50 -8.49 -4.89 -8.84
CA HIS A 50 -9.33 -5.98 -8.33
C HIS A 50 -8.55 -7.30 -8.22
N LEU A 51 -7.84 -7.69 -9.27
CA LEU A 51 -7.08 -8.93 -9.30
C LEU A 51 -5.95 -8.92 -8.26
N HIS A 52 -5.19 -7.84 -8.15
CA HIS A 52 -4.15 -7.69 -7.11
C HIS A 52 -4.73 -7.73 -5.69
N TYR A 53 -5.90 -7.13 -5.49
CA TYR A 53 -6.57 -7.18 -4.20
C TYR A 53 -6.95 -8.61 -3.82
N LEU A 54 -7.54 -9.37 -4.74
CA LEU A 54 -7.88 -10.77 -4.51
C LEU A 54 -6.64 -11.63 -4.30
N ASP A 55 -5.61 -11.44 -5.12
CA ASP A 55 -4.37 -12.20 -5.03
C ASP A 55 -3.62 -11.92 -3.73
N SER A 56 -3.57 -10.67 -3.27
CA SER A 56 -2.92 -10.31 -2.01
C SER A 56 -3.60 -10.90 -0.77
N GLY A 57 -4.89 -11.24 -0.87
CA GLY A 57 -5.66 -11.92 0.17
C GLY A 57 -5.70 -13.44 0.05
N ARG A 58 -4.96 -14.03 -0.90
CA ARG A 58 -4.92 -15.47 -1.06
C ARG A 58 -4.36 -16.16 0.18
N TYR A 59 -4.96 -17.28 0.52
CA TYR A 59 -4.40 -18.17 1.53
C TYR A 59 -3.29 -19.01 0.89
N GLU A 60 -2.08 -18.91 1.38
CA GLU A 60 -1.06 -19.92 1.10
C GLU A 60 -1.48 -21.21 1.80
N THR A 61 -2.01 -22.16 1.05
CA THR A 61 -2.23 -23.50 1.58
C THR A 61 -0.88 -24.14 1.85
N SER A 62 -0.73 -24.80 2.99
CA SER A 62 0.51 -25.45 3.42
C SER A 62 1.06 -26.52 2.46
N SER A 63 0.31 -26.84 1.39
CA SER A 63 0.73 -27.77 0.33
C SER A 63 1.63 -27.14 -0.74
N GLU A 64 1.72 -25.81 -0.84
CA GLU A 64 2.55 -25.12 -1.85
C GLU A 64 3.91 -24.66 -1.32
N ARG A 65 4.10 -24.65 -0.01
CA ARG A 65 5.44 -24.47 0.56
C ARG A 65 6.26 -25.74 0.36
N ASN A 66 7.27 -25.65 -0.52
CA ASN A 66 8.29 -26.67 -0.66
C ASN A 66 8.76 -27.15 0.72
N VAL A 67 8.73 -28.47 0.93
CA VAL A 67 9.01 -29.23 2.16
C VAL A 67 10.46 -29.03 2.68
N ASN A 68 11.14 -27.94 2.38
CA ASN A 68 12.54 -27.71 2.75
C ASN A 68 12.76 -26.74 3.92
N GLU A 69 11.71 -26.18 4.51
CA GLU A 69 11.88 -25.50 5.79
C GLU A 69 11.34 -26.42 6.89
N ASN A 70 12.26 -27.19 7.48
CA ASN A 70 12.04 -27.87 8.73
C ASN A 70 11.57 -26.86 9.77
N CYS A 71 10.29 -26.87 10.08
CA CYS A 71 9.77 -26.17 11.24
C CYS A 71 10.31 -26.93 12.47
N GLU A 72 11.52 -26.60 12.90
CA GLU A 72 12.11 -27.04 14.15
C GLU A 72 11.37 -26.37 15.32
N CYS A 73 10.18 -26.87 15.62
CA CYS A 73 9.54 -26.57 16.89
C CYS A 73 10.18 -27.50 17.93
N GLU A 74 11.18 -27.04 18.64
CA GLU A 74 11.86 -27.77 19.72
C GLU A 74 10.91 -28.32 20.81
N LYS A 75 9.65 -27.95 20.82
CA LYS A 75 8.63 -28.40 21.77
C LYS A 75 7.84 -29.64 21.33
N CYS A 76 8.04 -30.15 20.12
CA CYS A 76 7.32 -31.33 19.62
C CYS A 76 8.09 -32.66 19.78
N ALA A 77 9.23 -32.66 20.43
CA ALA A 77 10.19 -33.80 20.42
C ALA A 77 10.15 -34.72 21.66
N GLU A 78 9.13 -34.65 22.53
CA GLU A 78 9.06 -35.60 23.66
C GLU A 78 7.78 -36.45 23.56
N PRO A 79 7.88 -37.79 23.42
CA PRO A 79 6.73 -38.69 23.47
C PRO A 79 6.43 -39.07 24.93
N GLY A 80 5.61 -38.27 25.60
CA GLY A 80 5.04 -38.56 26.90
C GLY A 80 3.54 -38.72 26.80
N ALA A 81 3.00 -39.80 27.37
CA ALA A 81 1.58 -40.12 27.36
C ALA A 81 0.74 -38.99 27.94
N ARG A 82 -0.04 -38.35 27.09
CA ARG A 82 -1.09 -37.39 27.46
C ARG A 82 -2.46 -37.91 27.04
N ASP A 83 -3.47 -37.54 27.82
CA ASP A 83 -4.86 -37.94 27.63
C ASP A 83 -5.39 -37.46 26.26
N GLU A 84 -6.15 -38.29 25.54
CA GLU A 84 -6.66 -37.99 24.19
C GLU A 84 -7.50 -36.68 24.14
N HIS A 85 -8.08 -36.30 25.28
CA HIS A 85 -8.88 -35.07 25.36
C HIS A 85 -8.03 -33.79 25.36
N GLU A 86 -6.88 -33.78 26.03
CA GLU A 86 -5.92 -32.66 26.02
C GLU A 86 -5.26 -32.48 24.64
N MET A 87 -5.02 -33.60 23.93
CA MET A 87 -4.43 -33.56 22.59
C MET A 87 -5.33 -32.93 21.56
N HIS A 88 -6.66 -33.07 21.66
CA HIS A 88 -7.64 -32.44 20.77
C HIS A 88 -7.74 -30.90 20.98
N VAL A 89 -7.69 -30.46 22.24
CA VAL A 89 -7.71 -29.04 22.58
C VAL A 89 -6.41 -28.34 22.12
N GLU A 90 -5.26 -28.93 22.40
CA GLU A 90 -3.98 -28.38 21.96
C GLU A 90 -3.78 -28.41 20.45
N GLN A 91 -4.37 -29.37 19.72
CA GLN A 91 -4.36 -29.39 18.27
C GLN A 91 -5.30 -28.31 17.66
N SER A 92 -6.43 -28.07 18.32
CA SER A 92 -7.35 -26.98 17.93
C SER A 92 -6.71 -25.60 18.14
N GLU A 93 -6.04 -25.39 19.28
CA GLU A 93 -5.34 -24.13 19.56
C GLU A 93 -4.10 -23.93 18.67
N ARG A 94 -3.37 -24.98 18.33
CA ARG A 94 -2.24 -24.93 17.39
C ARG A 94 -2.70 -24.65 15.95
N ASN A 95 -3.83 -25.21 15.53
CA ASN A 95 -4.40 -24.93 14.21
C ASN A 95 -4.88 -23.49 14.09
N VAL A 96 -5.47 -22.92 15.15
CA VAL A 96 -5.86 -21.50 15.20
C VAL A 96 -4.62 -20.61 15.13
N SER A 97 -3.55 -20.92 15.86
CA SER A 97 -2.29 -20.16 15.83
C SER A 97 -1.55 -20.23 14.48
N CYS A 98 -1.63 -21.34 13.75
CA CYS A 98 -0.99 -21.48 12.44
C CYS A 98 -1.83 -20.83 11.32
N THR A 99 -3.15 -20.84 11.43
CA THR A 99 -4.04 -20.16 10.46
C THR A 99 -4.03 -18.64 10.63
N GLU A 100 -3.87 -18.14 11.85
CA GLU A 100 -3.78 -16.68 12.08
C GLU A 100 -2.52 -16.04 11.48
N ARG A 101 -1.39 -16.75 11.38
CA ARG A 101 -0.15 -16.19 10.80
C ARG A 101 -0.17 -16.00 9.30
N ASN A 102 -1.10 -16.63 8.58
CA ASN A 102 -1.17 -16.58 7.12
C ASN A 102 -2.36 -15.77 6.61
N ASN A 103 -3.14 -15.14 7.49
CA ASN A 103 -4.27 -14.29 7.10
C ASN A 103 -3.76 -12.88 6.78
N ARG A 104 -3.18 -12.70 5.59
CA ARG A 104 -2.81 -11.37 5.10
C ARG A 104 -4.09 -10.61 4.76
N TRP A 105 -4.24 -9.41 5.32
CA TRP A 105 -5.29 -8.50 4.89
C TRP A 105 -5.03 -8.06 3.45
N PRO A 106 -6.00 -8.20 2.54
CA PRO A 106 -5.82 -7.76 1.17
C PRO A 106 -5.49 -6.27 1.13
N LEU A 107 -4.44 -5.91 0.42
CA LEU A 107 -3.98 -4.54 0.32
C LEU A 107 -3.51 -4.24 -1.10
N THR A 108 -4.02 -3.16 -1.68
CA THR A 108 -3.49 -2.56 -2.90
C THR A 108 -3.27 -1.07 -2.69
N PHE A 109 -2.28 -0.53 -3.37
CA PHE A 109 -2.02 0.89 -3.46
C PHE A 109 -2.22 1.33 -4.91
N SER A 110 -3.39 1.86 -5.23
CA SER A 110 -3.84 2.01 -6.62
C SER A 110 -4.18 3.44 -6.99
N ARG A 111 -3.81 3.82 -8.22
CA ARG A 111 -4.25 5.08 -8.85
C ARG A 111 -5.73 5.07 -9.21
N TYR A 112 -6.37 3.91 -9.33
CA TYR A 112 -7.76 3.88 -9.76
C TYR A 112 -8.66 4.68 -8.83
N ALA A 113 -9.40 5.63 -9.40
CA ALA A 113 -10.30 6.53 -8.71
C ALA A 113 -11.64 6.59 -9.44
N GLY A 114 -12.51 5.62 -9.17
CA GLY A 114 -13.81 5.54 -9.81
C GLY A 114 -14.81 4.71 -9.01
N PRO A 115 -15.95 4.37 -9.58
CA PRO A 115 -16.97 3.57 -8.89
C PRO A 115 -16.39 2.27 -8.35
N GLY A 116 -16.66 1.97 -7.09
CA GLY A 116 -16.22 0.75 -6.43
C GLY A 116 -14.83 0.78 -5.80
N SER A 117 -14.05 1.86 -5.97
CA SER A 117 -12.69 1.98 -5.43
C SER A 117 -12.61 1.95 -3.90
N HIS A 118 -13.69 2.28 -3.19
CA HIS A 118 -13.79 2.11 -1.74
C HIS A 118 -13.61 0.67 -1.24
N ARG A 119 -13.69 -0.31 -2.13
CA ARG A 119 -13.44 -1.74 -1.81
C ARG A 119 -11.94 -2.02 -1.64
N TYR A 120 -11.08 -1.15 -2.14
CA TYR A 120 -9.63 -1.32 -2.19
C TYR A 120 -8.99 -0.22 -1.35
N PRO A 121 -8.29 -0.57 -0.25
CA PRO A 121 -8.13 0.36 0.85
C PRO A 121 -7.31 1.60 0.56
N VAL A 122 -6.33 1.56 -0.34
CA VAL A 122 -5.38 2.67 -0.48
C VAL A 122 -5.38 3.23 -1.89
N GLY A 123 -5.73 4.51 -2.01
CA GLY A 123 -5.59 5.28 -3.24
C GLY A 123 -4.50 6.33 -3.16
N PHE A 124 -4.11 6.88 -4.32
CA PHE A 124 -3.17 8.01 -4.39
C PHE A 124 -3.52 8.97 -5.54
N SER A 125 -3.17 10.24 -5.36
CA SER A 125 -3.46 11.27 -6.38
C SER A 125 -2.51 11.16 -7.58
N GLY A 126 -1.21 11.07 -7.34
CA GLY A 126 -0.16 11.01 -8.36
C GLY A 126 -0.07 12.22 -9.28
N ASP A 127 1.11 12.51 -9.78
CA ASP A 127 1.40 13.52 -10.79
C ASP A 127 0.88 14.94 -10.47
N THR A 128 0.82 15.29 -9.18
CA THR A 128 0.37 16.59 -8.72
C THR A 128 1.37 17.67 -9.12
N ILE A 129 0.88 18.75 -9.72
CA ILE A 129 1.73 19.88 -10.11
C ILE A 129 2.17 20.66 -8.87
N VAL A 130 3.44 21.09 -8.82
CA VAL A 130 4.02 21.81 -7.68
C VAL A 130 3.60 23.28 -7.72
N THR A 131 2.40 23.57 -7.21
CA THR A 131 1.83 24.93 -7.11
C THR A 131 1.00 25.09 -5.84
N TRP A 132 0.76 26.35 -5.47
CA TRP A 132 -0.15 26.68 -4.35
C TRP A 132 -1.59 26.24 -4.61
N GLU A 133 -2.06 26.36 -5.84
CA GLU A 133 -3.40 25.95 -6.25
C GLU A 133 -3.60 24.43 -6.04
N SER A 134 -2.59 23.64 -6.40
CA SER A 134 -2.62 22.20 -6.16
C SER A 134 -2.71 21.88 -4.67
N LEU A 135 -1.93 22.56 -3.83
CA LEU A 135 -2.00 22.38 -2.38
C LEU A 135 -3.35 22.80 -1.81
N GLN A 136 -3.88 23.94 -2.22
CA GLN A 136 -5.17 24.47 -1.74
C GLN A 136 -6.34 23.54 -2.06
N PHE A 137 -6.25 22.79 -3.15
CA PHE A 137 -7.27 21.81 -3.54
C PHE A 137 -7.27 20.57 -2.64
N GLN A 138 -6.15 20.17 -2.04
CA GLN A 138 -6.04 18.89 -1.33
C GLN A 138 -6.98 18.74 -0.14
N PRO A 139 -7.20 19.71 0.75
CA PRO A 139 -8.17 19.59 1.83
C PRO A 139 -9.60 19.38 1.32
N TYR A 140 -10.00 20.12 0.29
CA TYR A 140 -11.32 19.95 -0.34
C TYR A 140 -11.46 18.55 -0.96
N PHE A 141 -10.46 18.13 -1.73
CA PHE A 141 -10.44 16.80 -2.33
C PHE A 141 -10.54 15.70 -1.26
N THR A 142 -9.73 15.77 -0.20
CA THR A 142 -9.71 14.77 0.86
C THR A 142 -11.07 14.64 1.54
N ALA A 143 -11.70 15.77 1.87
CA ALA A 143 -13.02 15.78 2.50
C ALA A 143 -14.10 15.18 1.60
N THR A 144 -14.10 15.53 0.31
CA THR A 144 -15.10 15.03 -0.65
C THR A 144 -14.87 13.57 -1.03
N ALA A 145 -13.62 13.14 -1.19
CA ALA A 145 -13.26 11.76 -1.46
C ALA A 145 -13.63 10.82 -0.31
N SER A 146 -13.50 11.27 0.92
CA SER A 146 -13.89 10.51 2.11
C SER A 146 -15.39 10.19 2.14
N ASN A 147 -16.25 11.02 1.53
CA ASN A 147 -17.70 10.76 1.44
C ASN A 147 -18.04 9.54 0.57
N ILE A 148 -17.14 9.11 -0.30
CA ILE A 148 -17.31 7.92 -1.15
C ILE A 148 -16.40 6.76 -0.72
N GLY A 149 -15.86 6.83 0.49
CA GLY A 149 -15.04 5.77 1.07
C GLY A 149 -13.55 5.82 0.77
N TYR A 150 -13.04 6.91 0.17
CA TYR A 150 -11.61 7.15 -0.01
C TYR A 150 -10.97 7.70 1.28
N GLY A 151 -11.02 6.95 2.36
CA GLY A 151 -10.45 7.37 3.64
C GLY A 151 -8.92 7.25 3.70
N TRP A 152 -8.35 6.24 3.04
CA TRP A 152 -6.91 5.97 3.05
C TRP A 152 -6.27 6.50 1.78
N TRP A 153 -5.99 7.80 1.82
CA TRP A 153 -5.47 8.52 0.67
C TRP A 153 -4.02 8.93 0.85
N SER A 154 -3.24 8.74 -0.20
CA SER A 154 -1.85 9.17 -0.30
C SER A 154 -1.71 10.34 -1.26
N HIS A 155 -1.42 11.52 -0.72
CA HIS A 155 -1.06 12.67 -1.51
C HIS A 155 0.39 12.58 -2.00
N ASP A 156 0.69 13.28 -3.09
CA ASP A 156 2.06 13.62 -3.48
C ASP A 156 2.53 14.81 -2.63
N ILE A 157 3.03 14.55 -1.43
CA ILE A 157 3.49 15.61 -0.52
C ILE A 157 4.63 16.37 -1.17
N GLY A 158 4.42 17.69 -1.33
CA GLY A 158 5.31 18.59 -2.05
C GLY A 158 4.98 18.75 -3.54
N GLY A 159 4.02 17.99 -4.07
CA GLY A 159 3.73 17.88 -5.49
C GLY A 159 4.74 16.99 -6.22
N HIS A 160 4.41 16.50 -7.40
CA HIS A 160 5.23 15.52 -8.11
C HIS A 160 6.09 16.13 -9.21
N MET A 161 5.52 16.94 -10.08
CA MET A 161 6.16 17.43 -11.30
C MET A 161 5.76 18.84 -11.67
N CYS A 162 6.46 19.41 -12.64
CA CYS A 162 6.19 20.75 -13.17
C CYS A 162 6.11 21.83 -12.07
N GLY A 163 5.50 22.97 -12.38
CA GLY A 163 5.35 24.03 -11.40
C GLY A 163 6.68 24.73 -11.08
N TYR A 164 6.89 25.05 -9.82
CA TYR A 164 8.06 25.82 -9.39
C TYR A 164 8.50 25.46 -7.97
N ARG A 165 9.80 25.57 -7.70
CA ARG A 165 10.34 25.38 -6.34
C ARG A 165 9.95 26.58 -5.47
N ASN A 166 9.31 26.30 -4.35
CA ASN A 166 8.97 27.31 -3.35
C ASN A 166 9.07 26.66 -1.95
N GLU A 167 9.96 27.17 -1.12
CA GLU A 167 10.25 26.58 0.19
C GLU A 167 9.05 26.67 1.14
N HIS A 168 8.31 27.77 1.11
CA HIS A 168 7.10 27.91 1.93
C HIS A 168 5.98 26.98 1.49
N LEU A 169 5.82 26.79 0.20
CA LEU A 169 4.88 25.80 -0.36
C LEU A 169 5.21 24.40 0.16
N GLU A 170 6.48 24.04 0.13
CA GLU A 170 6.94 22.72 0.61
C GLU A 170 6.66 22.54 2.11
N ALA A 171 6.97 23.54 2.94
CA ALA A 171 6.65 23.50 4.37
C ALA A 171 5.14 23.27 4.61
N ARG A 172 4.27 23.90 3.83
CA ARG A 172 2.82 23.73 3.95
C ARG A 172 2.36 22.34 3.49
N TRP A 173 2.98 21.78 2.45
CA TRP A 173 2.74 20.39 2.06
C TRP A 173 3.09 19.41 3.20
N TYR A 174 4.22 19.60 3.89
CA TYR A 174 4.59 18.80 5.03
C TYR A 174 3.59 18.90 6.19
N GLN A 175 3.05 20.08 6.43
CA GLN A 175 1.99 20.28 7.43
C GLN A 175 0.71 19.53 7.05
N LEU A 176 0.30 19.56 5.78
CA LEU A 176 -0.81 18.73 5.28
C LEU A 176 -0.51 17.24 5.46
N GLY A 177 0.70 16.82 5.09
CA GLY A 177 1.17 15.43 5.21
C GLY A 177 1.14 14.90 6.64
N THR A 178 1.31 15.76 7.64
CA THR A 178 1.22 15.40 9.07
C THR A 178 -0.12 14.75 9.39
N PHE A 179 -1.20 15.24 8.82
CA PHE A 179 -2.57 14.78 9.09
C PHE A 179 -3.12 13.85 8.00
N SER A 180 -2.34 13.60 6.95
CA SER A 180 -2.77 12.70 5.88
C SER A 180 -2.68 11.23 6.34
N PRO A 181 -3.62 10.35 5.99
CA PRO A 181 -3.56 8.93 6.36
C PRO A 181 -2.24 8.30 5.94
N ILE A 182 -1.79 8.58 4.72
CA ILE A 182 -0.49 8.14 4.22
C ILE A 182 0.35 9.37 3.88
N ASN A 183 1.52 9.46 4.50
CA ASN A 183 2.49 10.51 4.22
C ASN A 183 3.58 9.96 3.29
N ARG A 184 3.51 10.34 2.03
CA ARG A 184 4.44 9.91 1.00
C ARG A 184 5.04 11.14 0.31
N LEU A 185 6.34 11.33 0.46
CA LEU A 185 7.08 12.32 -0.34
C LEU A 185 7.26 11.75 -1.75
N HIS A 186 6.85 12.49 -2.75
CA HIS A 186 6.94 12.05 -4.13
C HIS A 186 7.39 13.17 -5.06
N SER A 187 8.28 12.85 -5.99
CA SER A 187 8.78 13.81 -6.95
C SER A 187 9.25 13.13 -8.23
N SER A 188 9.27 13.88 -9.33
CA SER A 188 9.97 13.47 -10.53
C SER A 188 11.49 13.44 -10.29
N ASN A 189 12.21 12.77 -11.19
CA ASN A 189 13.66 12.71 -11.17
C ASN A 189 14.30 14.06 -11.54
N SER A 190 14.29 15.00 -10.59
CA SER A 190 14.87 16.33 -10.75
C SER A 190 15.47 16.80 -9.43
N GLN A 191 16.69 17.28 -9.47
CA GLN A 191 17.36 17.86 -8.28
C GLN A 191 16.58 19.05 -7.69
N PHE A 192 15.85 19.80 -8.52
CA PHE A 192 15.00 20.92 -8.07
C PHE A 192 13.75 20.46 -7.31
N MET A 193 13.39 19.20 -7.43
CA MET A 193 12.20 18.61 -6.83
C MET A 193 12.51 17.76 -5.59
N GLY A 194 13.76 17.79 -5.12
CA GLY A 194 14.16 17.12 -3.88
C GLY A 194 13.37 17.66 -2.69
N LYS A 195 12.79 16.73 -1.91
CA LYS A 195 11.85 17.02 -0.82
C LYS A 195 12.45 16.85 0.56
N GLU A 196 13.67 16.39 0.63
CA GLU A 196 14.33 16.11 1.90
C GLU A 196 14.59 17.42 2.68
N PRO A 197 14.30 17.46 3.97
CA PRO A 197 14.40 18.69 4.79
C PRO A 197 15.76 19.40 4.72
N TRP A 198 16.84 18.65 4.54
CA TRP A 198 18.19 19.22 4.47
C TRP A 198 18.49 20.02 3.18
N ASN A 199 17.61 19.94 2.19
CA ASN A 199 17.70 20.70 0.92
C ASN A 199 17.08 22.10 1.01
N PHE A 200 16.60 22.51 2.19
CA PHE A 200 15.86 23.75 2.40
C PHE A 200 16.55 24.67 3.41
N SER A 201 16.14 25.95 3.44
CA SER A 201 16.61 26.92 4.44
C SER A 201 16.33 26.42 5.87
N ALA A 202 17.08 26.94 6.84
CA ALA A 202 16.96 26.47 8.23
C ALA A 202 15.54 26.60 8.79
N GLU A 203 14.86 27.72 8.52
CA GLU A 203 13.50 27.97 8.97
C GLU A 203 12.52 26.93 8.40
N VAL A 204 12.57 26.69 7.10
CA VAL A 204 11.69 25.73 6.41
C VAL A 204 12.01 24.30 6.85
N ARG A 205 13.27 23.94 6.91
CA ARG A 205 13.72 22.65 7.42
C ARG A 205 13.18 22.36 8.82
N ASP A 206 13.29 23.33 9.73
CA ASP A 206 12.85 23.15 11.12
C ASP A 206 11.32 22.98 11.20
N SER A 207 10.56 23.68 10.35
CA SER A 207 9.12 23.46 10.18
C SER A 207 8.80 22.06 9.66
N MET A 208 9.51 21.59 8.63
CA MET A 208 9.35 20.25 8.07
C MET A 208 9.67 19.16 9.09
N VAL A 209 10.80 19.29 9.79
CA VAL A 209 11.20 18.34 10.84
C VAL A 209 10.18 18.29 11.98
N SER A 210 9.66 19.44 12.40
CA SER A 210 8.61 19.52 13.42
C SER A 210 7.34 18.82 12.97
N SER A 211 6.94 18.99 11.73
CA SER A 211 5.79 18.31 11.11
C SER A 211 5.97 16.78 11.09
N LEU A 212 7.14 16.29 10.69
CA LEU A 212 7.44 14.86 10.69
C LEU A 212 7.47 14.27 12.11
N ARG A 213 8.04 14.97 13.09
CA ARG A 213 8.03 14.53 14.48
C ARG A 213 6.61 14.45 15.03
N LEU A 214 5.79 15.47 14.78
CA LEU A 214 4.37 15.44 15.15
C LEU A 214 3.65 14.26 14.50
N ARG A 215 3.89 14.01 13.22
CA ARG A 215 3.36 12.85 12.50
C ARG A 215 3.67 11.53 13.20
N HIS A 216 4.93 11.32 13.61
CA HIS A 216 5.34 10.10 14.31
C HIS A 216 4.66 9.96 15.68
N MET A 217 4.46 11.05 16.40
CA MET A 217 3.71 11.03 17.66
C MET A 217 2.23 10.69 17.46
N MET A 218 1.67 11.00 16.29
CA MET A 218 0.26 10.74 15.94
C MET A 218 0.01 9.33 15.37
N LEU A 219 1.01 8.51 15.12
CA LEU A 219 0.84 7.17 14.54
C LEU A 219 -0.21 6.32 15.28
N PRO A 220 -0.28 6.30 16.62
CA PRO A 220 -1.33 5.54 17.32
C PRO A 220 -2.75 6.07 17.10
N TYR A 221 -2.89 7.31 16.65
CA TYR A 221 -4.18 7.94 16.35
C TYR A 221 -4.59 7.75 14.88
N LEU A 222 -3.64 7.72 13.96
CA LEU A 222 -3.85 7.61 12.52
C LEU A 222 -4.12 6.17 12.11
#